data_53584a4d5d2c6f741c36d0347a9b7550
#
_entry.id   53584a4d5d2c6f741c36d0347a9b7550
#
_cell.length_a   1.000
_cell.length_b   1.000
_cell.length_c   1.000
_cell.angle_alpha   90.00
_cell.angle_beta   90.00
_cell.angle_gamma   90.00
#
_symmetry.space_group_name_H-M   'P 1'
#
loop_
_entity.id
_entity.type
_entity.pdbx_description
1 polymer ?
#
loop_
_entity_poly.entity_id
_entity_poly.type
_entity_poly.pdbx_seq_one_letter_code
_entity_poly.pdbx_strand_id
1 'polypeptide(L)'
;FQDVSQELVSRNGFDNIMSAGLYPAAGDSDDFMYGTVGTHNSIYAFTPEIGPSFWPPASEIESICRGMMYLNLTAAKMVNNYGVLAEQSPQLIGANYTFDTDFSLKRLGLSGTGNFTISAQPISPEIIDAGPSVSFDAMTPLEERTGSISLELDPNTPEGTALVYDLVVDNGSFLTSAIITKIFGSNEVVFADPGNSTNSQFDNNGWATTTSTFVSPSSCITDSPTGNYSNNTNKTIALLDEIDLTEALAANATFYAKWEIENNWDYVQFEASTDAGATWIALCGRYTNTASSNGFQPLDEPVYDGTQSDWIFEEVNLTDYIGQEIVVRFQLRTDGSGRADGFYFDDLNINVVVDSQLAIASNLMEQVSLAPNPVLDVFTLRTDLTDYQMQVYSLQGQVLLTKTSCNGSTLVAVSKLATGIYFVGIQKGNMRHTIKLIKA
;
A
#
# COMPACT_ATOMS: atom_id res chain seq x y z
N PHE A 1 3.19 24.62 16.77
CA PHE A 1 4.29 25.05 15.89
C PHE A 1 4.69 23.91 14.95
N GLN A 2 4.95 22.72 15.49
CA GLN A 2 5.44 21.56 14.73
C GLN A 2 4.52 21.16 13.58
N ASP A 3 3.21 21.06 13.78
CA ASP A 3 2.27 20.70 12.69
C ASP A 3 2.30 21.69 11.52
N VAL A 4 2.43 22.99 11.84
CA VAL A 4 2.50 24.04 10.81
C VAL A 4 3.81 23.94 10.04
N SER A 5 4.95 23.79 10.72
CA SER A 5 6.25 23.66 10.07
C SER A 5 6.36 22.36 9.25
N GLN A 6 5.80 21.26 9.74
CA GLN A 6 5.79 19.99 9.02
C GLN A 6 5.02 20.08 7.69
N GLU A 7 3.87 20.74 7.68
CA GLU A 7 3.13 20.95 6.44
C GLU A 7 3.91 21.84 5.46
N LEU A 8 4.64 22.85 5.94
CA LEU A 8 5.43 23.72 5.07
C LEU A 8 6.55 22.98 4.32
N VAL A 9 7.10 21.91 4.91
CA VAL A 9 8.18 21.11 4.33
C VAL A 9 7.70 19.81 3.67
N SER A 10 6.41 19.51 3.73
CA SER A 10 5.84 18.21 3.31
C SER A 10 6.09 17.84 1.83
N ARG A 11 6.50 18.79 0.99
CA ARG A 11 6.68 18.58 -0.45
C ARG A 11 7.99 19.14 -1.02
N ASN A 12 8.98 19.44 -0.19
CA ASN A 12 10.25 20.01 -0.69
C ASN A 12 11.50 19.29 -0.16
N GLY A 13 11.33 18.23 0.65
CA GLY A 13 12.44 17.47 1.19
C GLY A 13 13.29 18.21 2.22
N PHE A 14 12.77 19.29 2.81
CA PHE A 14 13.48 20.01 3.86
C PHE A 14 13.30 19.35 5.20
N ASP A 15 14.37 19.31 5.99
CA ASP A 15 14.29 18.90 7.37
C ASP A 15 13.48 19.89 8.21
N ASN A 16 12.57 19.38 9.03
CA ASN A 16 11.81 20.17 9.99
C ASN A 16 12.47 20.11 11.36
N ILE A 17 13.41 21.02 11.61
CA ILE A 17 14.20 21.04 12.84
C ILE A 17 14.13 22.39 13.56
N MET A 18 14.44 22.41 14.86
CA MET A 18 14.71 23.65 15.57
C MET A 18 16.08 24.22 15.15
N SER A 19 16.23 25.54 15.09
CA SER A 19 17.49 26.22 14.75
C SER A 19 18.69 25.72 15.56
N ALA A 20 18.50 25.40 16.84
CA ALA A 20 19.51 24.84 17.71
C ALA A 20 19.97 23.42 17.32
N GLY A 21 19.21 22.70 16.50
CA GLY A 21 19.58 21.41 15.94
C GLY A 21 20.56 21.52 14.76
N LEU A 22 20.57 22.68 14.08
CA LEU A 22 21.50 22.94 12.99
C LEU A 22 22.88 23.42 13.56
N TYR A 23 22.85 24.40 14.42
CA TYR A 23 24.00 24.87 15.22
C TYR A 23 23.50 25.66 16.41
N PRO A 24 24.26 25.78 17.53
CA PRO A 24 23.85 26.55 18.68
C PRO A 24 23.63 28.02 18.31
N ALA A 25 22.38 28.45 18.26
CA ALA A 25 21.97 29.82 18.04
C ALA A 25 20.99 30.22 19.15
N ALA A 26 21.03 31.48 19.56
CA ALA A 26 20.10 32.04 20.52
C ALA A 26 19.87 33.52 20.21
N GLY A 27 18.61 33.95 20.35
CA GLY A 27 18.22 35.35 20.17
C GLY A 27 18.13 35.76 18.70
N ASP A 28 17.83 34.82 17.82
CA ASP A 28 17.54 35.09 16.41
C ASP A 28 16.15 35.73 16.21
N SER A 29 15.78 36.00 14.97
CA SER A 29 14.50 36.64 14.65
C SER A 29 13.31 35.74 14.99
N ASP A 30 13.45 34.42 14.88
CA ASP A 30 12.38 33.46 15.13
C ASP A 30 12.10 33.36 16.63
N ASP A 31 13.14 33.35 17.47
CA ASP A 31 13.05 33.44 18.92
C ASP A 31 12.35 34.72 19.37
N PHE A 32 12.71 35.85 18.79
CA PHE A 32 12.08 37.14 19.09
C PHE A 32 10.61 37.15 18.73
N MET A 33 10.27 36.73 17.51
CA MET A 33 8.91 36.76 16.97
C MET A 33 7.96 35.84 17.74
N TYR A 34 8.39 34.65 18.15
CA TYR A 34 7.55 33.69 18.85
C TYR A 34 7.59 33.85 20.36
N GLY A 35 8.77 34.07 20.93
CA GLY A 35 9.02 34.00 22.39
C GLY A 35 8.88 35.32 23.13
N THR A 36 9.05 36.48 22.48
CA THR A 36 9.05 37.78 23.18
C THR A 36 7.65 38.37 23.27
N VAL A 37 6.85 37.86 24.17
CA VAL A 37 5.41 38.20 24.34
C VAL A 37 5.12 39.53 25.02
N GLY A 38 6.14 40.29 25.43
CA GLY A 38 5.94 41.59 26.10
C GLY A 38 5.69 42.78 25.16
N THR A 39 6.04 42.65 23.90
CA THR A 39 5.96 43.67 22.86
C THR A 39 4.97 43.41 21.75
N HIS A 40 4.65 42.13 21.53
CA HIS A 40 3.71 41.66 20.51
C HIS A 40 3.15 40.27 20.94
N ASN A 41 2.10 39.83 20.27
CA ASN A 41 1.63 38.43 20.38
C ASN A 41 2.64 37.51 19.71
N SER A 42 2.68 36.23 20.11
CA SER A 42 3.50 35.20 19.46
C SER A 42 3.19 35.14 17.97
N ILE A 43 4.24 35.22 17.15
CA ILE A 43 4.17 35.15 15.67
C ILE A 43 4.92 33.91 15.25
N TYR A 44 4.29 33.06 14.44
CA TYR A 44 4.97 31.93 13.80
C TYR A 44 6.02 32.47 12.83
N ALA A 45 7.27 32.15 13.09
CA ALA A 45 8.41 32.54 12.27
C ALA A 45 9.25 31.30 11.95
N PHE A 46 9.74 31.23 10.73
CA PHE A 46 10.51 30.11 10.20
C PHE A 46 11.65 30.65 9.33
N THR A 47 12.82 30.05 9.46
CA THR A 47 13.99 30.38 8.64
C THR A 47 14.33 29.17 7.76
N PRO A 48 13.85 29.11 6.49
CA PRO A 48 14.26 28.06 5.57
C PRO A 48 15.69 28.30 5.09
N GLU A 49 16.56 27.35 5.36
CA GLU A 49 17.91 27.28 4.81
C GLU A 49 17.84 26.66 3.40
N ILE A 50 18.17 27.42 2.37
CA ILE A 50 17.94 27.05 0.98
C ILE A 50 19.23 26.86 0.18
N GLY A 51 19.24 25.85 -0.70
CA GLY A 51 20.36 25.56 -1.60
C GLY A 51 21.52 24.81 -0.93
N PRO A 52 22.42 24.26 -1.75
CA PRO A 52 23.51 23.38 -1.27
C PRO A 52 24.70 24.12 -0.67
N SER A 53 24.72 25.46 -0.78
CA SER A 53 25.82 26.30 -0.29
C SER A 53 25.41 27.77 -0.14
N PHE A 54 26.21 28.57 0.60
CA PHE A 54 25.95 30.01 0.76
C PHE A 54 25.92 30.78 -0.56
N TRP A 55 26.56 30.30 -1.59
CA TRP A 55 26.65 30.97 -2.92
C TRP A 55 26.46 29.93 -4.03
N PRO A 56 25.22 29.41 -4.23
CA PRO A 56 24.96 28.48 -5.30
C PRO A 56 25.17 29.12 -6.69
N PRO A 57 25.59 28.36 -7.69
CA PRO A 57 25.75 28.86 -9.04
C PRO A 57 24.44 29.37 -9.64
N ALA A 58 24.50 30.33 -10.53
CA ALA A 58 23.32 30.94 -11.15
C ALA A 58 22.41 29.89 -11.86
N SER A 59 22.97 28.78 -12.32
CA SER A 59 22.21 27.67 -12.95
C SER A 59 21.26 26.94 -11.99
N GLU A 60 21.45 27.06 -10.68
CA GLU A 60 20.62 26.44 -9.67
C GLU A 60 19.48 27.33 -9.13
N ILE A 61 19.52 28.62 -9.43
CA ILE A 61 18.54 29.59 -8.89
C ILE A 61 17.11 29.17 -9.21
N GLU A 62 16.84 28.78 -10.45
CA GLU A 62 15.48 28.38 -10.85
C GLU A 62 15.00 27.13 -10.08
N SER A 63 15.83 26.13 -9.94
CA SER A 63 15.51 24.89 -9.20
C SER A 63 15.22 25.20 -7.72
N ILE A 64 16.11 25.98 -7.07
CA ILE A 64 15.93 26.42 -5.68
C ILE A 64 14.62 27.20 -5.50
N CYS A 65 14.34 28.16 -6.38
CA CYS A 65 13.09 28.93 -6.33
C CYS A 65 11.85 28.05 -6.51
N ARG A 66 11.88 27.06 -7.41
CA ARG A 66 10.78 26.10 -7.61
C ARG A 66 10.57 25.24 -6.36
N GLY A 67 11.63 24.76 -5.72
CA GLY A 67 11.56 24.01 -4.46
C GLY A 67 10.91 24.79 -3.32
N MET A 68 11.04 26.13 -3.32
CA MET A 68 10.42 27.02 -2.32
C MET A 68 8.96 27.37 -2.58
N MET A 69 8.43 27.07 -3.77
CA MET A 69 7.08 27.51 -4.16
C MET A 69 6.00 26.95 -3.23
N TYR A 70 6.07 25.66 -2.92
CA TYR A 70 5.08 25.02 -2.05
C TYR A 70 5.07 25.67 -0.65
N LEU A 71 6.25 25.76 -0.02
CA LEU A 71 6.41 26.36 1.30
C LEU A 71 5.83 27.78 1.36
N ASN A 72 6.24 28.65 0.44
CA ASN A 72 5.81 30.05 0.43
C ASN A 72 4.30 30.22 0.18
N LEU A 73 3.73 29.44 -0.75
CA LEU A 73 2.30 29.48 -1.04
C LEU A 73 1.47 28.90 0.10
N THR A 74 1.94 27.83 0.72
CA THR A 74 1.26 27.22 1.86
C THR A 74 1.32 28.13 3.08
N ALA A 75 2.47 28.73 3.39
CA ALA A 75 2.57 29.74 4.44
C ALA A 75 1.58 30.91 4.24
N ALA A 76 1.46 31.42 3.00
CA ALA A 76 0.48 32.46 2.69
C ALA A 76 -0.97 32.00 2.86
N LYS A 77 -1.29 30.74 2.52
CA LYS A 77 -2.63 30.16 2.73
C LYS A 77 -2.95 29.96 4.20
N MET A 78 -1.97 29.53 5.00
CA MET A 78 -2.13 29.28 6.45
C MET A 78 -2.45 30.55 7.27
N VAL A 79 -2.15 31.74 6.78
CA VAL A 79 -2.60 32.99 7.41
C VAL A 79 -4.13 33.03 7.54
N ASN A 80 -4.83 32.40 6.61
CA ASN A 80 -6.29 32.31 6.58
C ASN A 80 -6.82 30.98 7.13
N ASN A 81 -7.99 30.59 6.68
CA ASN A 81 -8.64 29.32 6.99
C ASN A 81 -8.01 28.20 6.13
N TYR A 82 -7.04 27.48 6.64
CA TYR A 82 -6.34 26.41 5.93
C TYR A 82 -6.54 25.07 6.64
N GLY A 83 -6.88 24.05 5.88
CA GLY A 83 -7.03 22.66 6.36
C GLY A 83 -6.23 21.70 5.50
N VAL A 84 -5.60 20.73 6.13
CA VAL A 84 -4.91 19.61 5.49
C VAL A 84 -5.82 18.40 5.51
N LEU A 85 -6.07 17.85 4.33
CA LEU A 85 -6.87 16.65 4.13
C LEU A 85 -5.94 15.43 4.03
N ALA A 86 -6.27 14.37 4.78
CA ALA A 86 -5.66 13.06 4.66
C ALA A 86 -6.74 12.02 4.33
N GLU A 87 -6.62 11.35 3.21
CA GLU A 87 -7.49 10.24 2.84
C GLU A 87 -7.05 9.00 3.63
N GLN A 88 -8.00 8.21 4.17
CA GLN A 88 -7.76 7.15 5.14
C GLN A 88 -8.27 5.77 4.71
N SER A 89 -9.06 5.69 3.63
CA SER A 89 -9.59 4.40 3.18
C SER A 89 -8.51 3.54 2.50
N PRO A 90 -8.66 2.20 2.48
CA PRO A 90 -7.77 1.30 1.75
C PRO A 90 -7.70 1.62 0.26
N GLN A 91 -6.54 1.38 -0.35
CA GLN A 91 -6.36 1.54 -1.80
C GLN A 91 -7.16 0.50 -2.59
N LEU A 92 -7.16 -0.76 -2.12
CA LEU A 92 -7.96 -1.82 -2.71
C LEU A 92 -9.36 -1.78 -2.11
N ILE A 93 -10.37 -1.55 -2.93
CA ILE A 93 -11.77 -1.58 -2.54
C ILE A 93 -12.41 -2.88 -3.02
N GLY A 94 -13.30 -3.46 -2.19
CA GLY A 94 -13.98 -4.71 -2.53
C GLY A 94 -14.85 -4.61 -3.78
N ALA A 95 -15.36 -5.75 -4.25
CA ALA A 95 -16.23 -5.84 -5.44
C ALA A 95 -17.65 -5.30 -5.22
N ASN A 96 -17.86 -4.39 -4.29
CA ASN A 96 -19.10 -3.68 -4.09
C ASN A 96 -19.16 -2.44 -4.98
N TYR A 97 -20.27 -2.21 -5.65
CA TYR A 97 -20.45 -1.04 -6.53
C TYR A 97 -20.75 0.25 -5.76
N THR A 98 -20.59 0.23 -4.45
CA THR A 98 -20.57 1.40 -3.58
C THR A 98 -19.43 1.26 -2.61
N PHE A 99 -18.67 2.34 -2.39
CA PHE A 99 -17.60 2.38 -1.40
C PHE A 99 -17.54 3.76 -0.76
N ASP A 100 -17.00 3.81 0.43
CA ASP A 100 -16.81 5.05 1.15
C ASP A 100 -15.36 5.52 1.02
N THR A 101 -15.16 6.81 0.79
CA THR A 101 -13.87 7.47 0.96
C THR A 101 -13.86 8.16 2.31
N ASP A 102 -13.11 7.55 3.24
CA ASP A 102 -12.92 8.10 4.58
C ASP A 102 -11.74 9.08 4.56
N PHE A 103 -11.87 10.15 5.31
CA PHE A 103 -10.82 11.16 5.39
C PHE A 103 -10.79 11.83 6.75
N SER A 104 -9.64 12.42 7.10
CA SER A 104 -9.53 13.42 8.15
C SER A 104 -9.17 14.78 7.57
N LEU A 105 -9.62 15.83 8.23
CA LEU A 105 -9.26 17.21 7.98
C LEU A 105 -8.72 17.83 9.26
N LYS A 106 -7.45 18.26 9.24
CA LYS A 106 -6.81 18.98 10.34
C LYS A 106 -6.70 20.46 10.00
N ARG A 107 -7.24 21.32 10.86
CA ARG A 107 -7.11 22.77 10.69
C ARG A 107 -5.74 23.26 11.10
N LEU A 108 -4.95 23.78 10.16
CA LEU A 108 -3.66 24.46 10.40
C LEU A 108 -3.75 25.98 10.22
N GLY A 109 -4.83 26.48 9.63
CA GLY A 109 -5.04 27.91 9.39
C GLY A 109 -5.12 28.72 10.68
N LEU A 110 -4.41 29.84 10.72
CA LEU A 110 -4.24 30.68 11.92
C LEU A 110 -5.40 31.64 12.16
N SER A 111 -6.20 31.91 11.13
CA SER A 111 -7.38 32.78 11.22
C SER A 111 -8.57 32.23 10.44
N GLY A 112 -9.64 33.00 10.33
CA GLY A 112 -10.86 32.58 9.64
C GLY A 112 -11.84 31.84 10.53
N THR A 113 -12.96 31.43 9.93
CA THR A 113 -14.12 30.88 10.66
C THR A 113 -13.93 29.44 11.11
N GLY A 114 -12.97 28.71 10.56
CA GLY A 114 -12.81 27.27 10.77
C GLY A 114 -13.88 26.44 10.06
N ASN A 115 -14.53 26.98 9.03
CA ASN A 115 -15.53 26.27 8.26
C ASN A 115 -14.91 25.69 6.99
N PHE A 116 -15.23 24.42 6.73
CA PHE A 116 -14.73 23.69 5.56
C PHE A 116 -15.86 22.85 4.98
N THR A 117 -15.88 22.73 3.67
CA THR A 117 -16.76 21.79 2.96
C THR A 117 -15.89 20.86 2.12
N ILE A 118 -16.05 19.56 2.30
CA ILE A 118 -15.31 18.53 1.60
C ILE A 118 -16.26 17.84 0.61
N SER A 119 -15.85 17.71 -0.65
CA SER A 119 -16.59 17.02 -1.69
C SER A 119 -15.69 16.07 -2.46
N ALA A 120 -16.25 14.95 -2.92
CA ALA A 120 -15.59 14.06 -3.88
C ALA A 120 -16.07 14.42 -5.29
N GLN A 121 -15.12 14.59 -6.22
CA GLN A 121 -15.41 14.91 -7.62
C GLN A 121 -14.89 13.76 -8.50
N PRO A 122 -15.78 12.94 -9.09
CA PRO A 122 -15.40 11.86 -9.98
C PRO A 122 -14.56 12.34 -11.17
N ILE A 123 -13.47 11.60 -11.47
CA ILE A 123 -12.65 11.79 -12.68
C ILE A 123 -12.83 10.57 -13.58
N SER A 124 -12.78 9.36 -13.03
CA SER A 124 -13.08 8.13 -13.77
C SER A 124 -14.57 8.04 -14.10
N PRO A 125 -14.91 7.71 -15.36
CA PRO A 125 -16.31 7.60 -15.80
C PRO A 125 -17.07 6.44 -15.14
N GLU A 126 -16.37 5.48 -14.56
CA GLU A 126 -16.93 4.37 -13.80
C GLU A 126 -17.56 4.82 -12.47
N ILE A 127 -17.17 5.97 -11.94
CA ILE A 127 -17.80 6.57 -10.76
C ILE A 127 -18.98 7.40 -11.25
N ILE A 128 -20.19 6.86 -11.10
CA ILE A 128 -21.41 7.44 -11.66
C ILE A 128 -22.11 8.43 -10.73
N ASP A 129 -21.85 8.35 -9.43
CA ASP A 129 -22.36 9.30 -8.45
C ASP A 129 -21.39 9.46 -7.27
N ALA A 130 -21.41 10.65 -6.68
CA ALA A 130 -20.74 10.96 -5.41
C ALA A 130 -21.77 11.51 -4.44
N GLY A 131 -21.78 10.97 -3.24
CA GLY A 131 -22.68 11.40 -2.17
C GLY A 131 -22.53 12.86 -1.78
N PRO A 132 -23.35 13.35 -0.86
CA PRO A 132 -23.33 14.76 -0.46
C PRO A 132 -21.99 15.13 0.19
N SER A 133 -21.62 16.41 0.01
CA SER A 133 -20.45 16.99 0.67
C SER A 133 -20.61 16.96 2.20
N VAL A 134 -19.46 16.85 2.89
CA VAL A 134 -19.36 16.92 4.35
C VAL A 134 -18.90 18.31 4.76
N SER A 135 -19.58 18.92 5.71
CA SER A 135 -19.23 20.25 6.23
C SER A 135 -18.76 20.14 7.67
N PHE A 136 -17.67 20.84 8.00
CA PHE A 136 -17.17 21.05 9.35
C PHE A 136 -17.24 22.53 9.65
N ASP A 137 -17.95 22.88 10.73
CA ASP A 137 -18.13 24.26 11.16
C ASP A 137 -17.33 24.58 12.40
N ALA A 138 -16.78 25.79 12.45
CA ALA A 138 -16.11 26.37 13.60
C ALA A 138 -14.99 25.49 14.22
N MET A 139 -14.24 24.79 13.37
CA MET A 139 -13.06 24.07 13.84
C MET A 139 -12.05 25.02 14.48
N THR A 140 -11.52 24.63 15.63
CA THR A 140 -10.45 25.37 16.29
C THR A 140 -9.09 25.07 15.66
N PRO A 141 -8.05 25.93 15.79
CA PRO A 141 -6.71 25.59 15.33
C PRO A 141 -6.21 24.25 15.90
N LEU A 142 -5.59 23.43 15.05
CA LEU A 142 -5.11 22.06 15.30
C LEU A 142 -6.20 21.00 15.55
N GLU A 143 -7.46 21.39 15.54
CA GLU A 143 -8.55 20.42 15.60
C GLU A 143 -8.55 19.56 14.34
N GLU A 144 -8.75 18.26 14.53
CA GLU A 144 -8.92 17.27 13.47
C GLU A 144 -10.31 16.65 13.55
N ARG A 145 -10.98 16.53 12.41
CA ARG A 145 -12.26 15.85 12.27
C ARG A 145 -12.22 14.87 11.13
N THR A 146 -12.92 13.76 11.30
CA THR A 146 -13.09 12.74 10.29
C THR A 146 -14.44 12.84 9.61
N GLY A 147 -14.50 12.40 8.36
CA GLY A 147 -15.72 12.31 7.57
C GLY A 147 -15.63 11.21 6.55
N SER A 148 -16.75 10.93 5.89
CA SER A 148 -16.86 9.91 4.87
C SER A 148 -17.80 10.39 3.77
N ILE A 149 -17.48 10.09 2.50
CA ILE A 149 -18.33 10.34 1.34
C ILE A 149 -18.46 9.03 0.58
N SER A 150 -19.72 8.61 0.33
CA SER A 150 -19.99 7.41 -0.45
C SER A 150 -19.89 7.70 -1.93
N LEU A 151 -19.31 6.79 -2.69
CA LEU A 151 -19.18 6.84 -4.15
C LEU A 151 -19.88 5.61 -4.75
N GLU A 152 -20.62 5.81 -5.85
CA GLU A 152 -21.33 4.75 -6.57
C GLU A 152 -20.65 4.47 -7.92
N LEU A 153 -20.50 3.19 -8.26
CA LEU A 153 -19.86 2.71 -9.49
C LEU A 153 -20.90 2.18 -10.47
N ASP A 154 -20.58 2.28 -11.76
CA ASP A 154 -21.30 1.54 -12.80
C ASP A 154 -21.22 0.03 -12.49
N PRO A 155 -22.37 -0.68 -12.43
CA PRO A 155 -22.39 -2.13 -12.20
C PRO A 155 -21.63 -2.98 -13.23
N ASN A 156 -21.21 -2.39 -14.34
CA ASN A 156 -20.38 -3.05 -15.35
C ASN A 156 -18.88 -2.76 -15.18
N THR A 157 -18.45 -2.08 -14.13
CA THR A 157 -17.04 -1.79 -13.87
C THR A 157 -16.26 -3.09 -13.74
N PRO A 158 -15.23 -3.33 -14.59
CA PRO A 158 -14.41 -4.53 -14.52
C PRO A 158 -13.53 -4.54 -13.25
N GLU A 159 -13.26 -5.72 -12.70
CA GLU A 159 -12.26 -5.87 -11.63
C GLU A 159 -10.87 -5.46 -12.12
N GLY A 160 -10.04 -4.91 -11.24
CA GLY A 160 -8.76 -4.31 -11.58
C GLY A 160 -8.84 -2.87 -12.09
N THR A 161 -10.06 -2.30 -12.23
CA THR A 161 -10.22 -0.90 -12.70
C THR A 161 -9.67 0.09 -11.69
N ALA A 162 -8.79 0.99 -12.16
CA ALA A 162 -8.34 2.14 -11.38
C ALA A 162 -9.40 3.24 -11.39
N LEU A 163 -9.89 3.60 -10.22
CA LEU A 163 -10.91 4.62 -9.99
C LEU A 163 -10.25 5.89 -9.47
N VAL A 164 -10.36 6.96 -10.22
CA VAL A 164 -9.75 8.26 -9.89
C VAL A 164 -10.82 9.27 -9.57
N TYR A 165 -10.65 9.99 -8.47
CA TYR A 165 -11.49 11.12 -8.07
C TYR A 165 -10.67 12.16 -7.33
N ASP A 166 -11.17 13.38 -7.25
CA ASP A 166 -10.54 14.48 -6.53
C ASP A 166 -11.32 14.74 -5.23
N LEU A 167 -10.63 14.68 -4.08
CA LEU A 167 -11.18 15.15 -2.81
C LEU A 167 -10.86 16.62 -2.67
N VAL A 168 -11.88 17.46 -2.77
CA VAL A 168 -11.78 18.92 -2.77
C VAL A 168 -12.20 19.47 -1.42
N VAL A 169 -11.35 20.33 -0.85
CA VAL A 169 -11.65 21.10 0.36
C VAL A 169 -11.90 22.55 -0.04
N ASP A 170 -13.12 23.02 0.20
CA ASP A 170 -13.50 24.44 0.09
C ASP A 170 -13.49 25.09 1.49
N ASN A 171 -12.68 26.09 1.67
CA ASN A 171 -12.59 26.87 2.92
C ASN A 171 -13.33 28.21 2.85
N GLY A 172 -14.10 28.43 1.78
CA GLY A 172 -14.84 29.66 1.52
C GLY A 172 -14.03 30.78 0.84
N SER A 173 -12.71 30.59 0.67
CA SER A 173 -11.80 31.57 0.05
C SER A 173 -11.04 30.99 -1.14
N PHE A 174 -10.61 29.76 -1.03
CA PHE A 174 -9.93 29.00 -2.08
C PHE A 174 -10.18 27.51 -1.93
N LEU A 175 -9.85 26.76 -2.97
CA LEU A 175 -9.91 25.30 -2.99
C LEU A 175 -8.53 24.71 -2.83
N THR A 176 -8.46 23.60 -2.09
CA THR A 176 -7.34 22.65 -2.12
C THR A 176 -7.87 21.28 -2.46
N SER A 177 -7.06 20.41 -3.07
CA SER A 177 -7.51 19.08 -3.41
C SER A 177 -6.42 18.04 -3.40
N ALA A 178 -6.83 16.78 -3.32
CA ALA A 178 -5.99 15.61 -3.42
C ALA A 178 -6.61 14.62 -4.42
N ILE A 179 -5.85 14.25 -5.45
CA ILE A 179 -6.26 13.21 -6.39
C ILE A 179 -6.06 11.85 -5.72
N ILE A 180 -7.13 11.08 -5.63
CA ILE A 180 -7.17 9.76 -5.02
C ILE A 180 -7.35 8.72 -6.11
N THR A 181 -6.61 7.61 -5.99
CA THR A 181 -6.76 6.44 -6.86
C THR A 181 -7.06 5.22 -6.01
N LYS A 182 -8.15 4.53 -6.32
CA LYS A 182 -8.54 3.24 -5.73
C LYS A 182 -8.54 2.17 -6.80
N ILE A 183 -8.41 0.92 -6.41
CA ILE A 183 -8.54 -0.22 -7.33
C ILE A 183 -9.78 -1.04 -6.92
N PHE A 184 -10.69 -1.22 -7.87
CA PHE A 184 -11.91 -1.98 -7.68
C PHE A 184 -11.70 -3.46 -7.98
N GLY A 185 -12.21 -4.36 -7.13
CA GLY A 185 -12.27 -5.79 -7.41
C GLY A 185 -12.29 -6.68 -6.18
N SER A 186 -12.41 -7.98 -6.41
CA SER A 186 -12.39 -9.00 -5.37
C SER A 186 -11.02 -9.04 -4.71
N ASN A 187 -10.96 -8.68 -3.44
CA ASN A 187 -9.74 -8.62 -2.66
C ASN A 187 -9.51 -9.95 -1.94
N GLU A 188 -8.38 -10.59 -2.19
CA GLU A 188 -7.95 -11.83 -1.54
C GLU A 188 -6.66 -11.58 -0.76
N VAL A 189 -6.55 -12.20 0.44
CA VAL A 189 -5.33 -12.19 1.24
C VAL A 189 -4.51 -13.41 0.87
N VAL A 190 -3.39 -13.22 0.18
CA VAL A 190 -2.49 -14.32 -0.25
C VAL A 190 -1.40 -14.61 0.77
N PHE A 191 -1.12 -13.69 1.67
CA PHE A 191 -0.24 -13.88 2.82
C PHE A 191 -0.79 -13.11 4.02
N ALA A 192 -0.71 -13.71 5.22
CA ALA A 192 -1.05 -13.06 6.48
C ALA A 192 -0.12 -13.54 7.61
N ASP A 193 0.43 -12.60 8.36
CA ASP A 193 1.18 -12.84 9.59
C ASP A 193 0.68 -11.91 10.72
N PRO A 194 0.19 -12.47 11.83
CA PRO A 194 -0.34 -11.68 12.95
C PRO A 194 0.74 -11.23 13.96
N GLY A 195 2.02 -11.15 13.57
CA GLY A 195 3.10 -10.69 14.44
C GLY A 195 3.50 -11.61 15.60
N ASN A 196 3.06 -12.87 15.58
CA ASN A 196 3.24 -13.77 16.74
C ASN A 196 4.47 -14.69 16.66
N SER A 197 5.22 -14.70 15.54
CA SER A 197 6.39 -15.53 15.33
C SER A 197 7.33 -14.96 14.28
N THR A 198 8.64 -15.08 14.48
CA THR A 198 9.66 -14.70 13.50
C THR A 198 10.34 -15.91 12.84
N ASN A 199 9.83 -17.14 13.06
CA ASN A 199 10.56 -18.37 12.69
C ASN A 199 9.83 -19.29 11.71
N SER A 200 8.52 -19.14 11.52
CA SER A 200 7.74 -20.06 10.71
C SER A 200 7.59 -19.64 9.25
N GLN A 201 7.57 -18.36 8.99
CA GLN A 201 7.31 -17.76 7.67
C GLN A 201 8.45 -16.83 7.21
N PHE A 202 9.46 -16.63 8.06
CA PHE A 202 10.52 -15.65 7.82
C PHE A 202 11.93 -16.26 7.89
N ASP A 203 12.78 -15.83 6.97
CA ASP A 203 14.25 -15.82 7.13
C ASP A 203 14.62 -14.58 7.95
N ASN A 204 15.04 -14.82 9.18
CA ASN A 204 15.18 -13.79 10.20
C ASN A 204 16.62 -13.61 10.65
N ASN A 205 17.12 -12.40 10.52
CA ASN A 205 18.40 -11.97 11.03
C ASN A 205 18.23 -10.80 12.02
N GLY A 206 17.93 -11.13 13.28
CA GLY A 206 18.00 -10.20 14.39
C GLY A 206 16.69 -9.49 14.78
N TRP A 207 15.56 -9.85 14.20
CA TRP A 207 14.24 -9.44 14.64
C TRP A 207 13.64 -10.45 15.63
N ALA A 208 12.74 -10.01 16.49
CA ALA A 208 12.08 -10.88 17.46
C ALA A 208 10.68 -10.37 17.79
N THR A 209 9.88 -11.20 18.45
CA THR A 209 8.57 -10.79 18.96
C THR A 209 8.69 -10.06 20.30
N THR A 210 7.78 -9.11 20.54
CA THR A 210 7.60 -8.48 21.84
C THR A 210 6.12 -8.49 22.24
N THR A 211 5.88 -8.63 23.53
CA THR A 211 4.54 -8.56 24.15
C THR A 211 4.29 -7.23 24.85
N SER A 212 5.26 -6.28 24.80
CA SER A 212 5.15 -4.99 25.46
C SER A 212 4.16 -4.05 24.76
N THR A 213 3.95 -4.25 23.47
CA THR A 213 3.05 -3.47 22.62
C THR A 213 2.62 -4.34 21.45
N PHE A 214 1.41 -4.16 20.93
CA PHE A 214 0.86 -4.84 19.75
C PHE A 214 -0.46 -4.19 19.34
N VAL A 215 -0.92 -4.45 18.13
CA VAL A 215 -2.26 -4.12 17.64
C VAL A 215 -3.17 -5.33 17.84
N SER A 216 -2.80 -6.46 17.24
CA SER A 216 -3.48 -7.72 17.48
C SER A 216 -2.79 -8.52 18.60
N PRO A 217 -3.54 -9.19 19.51
CA PRO A 217 -2.92 -10.02 20.55
C PRO A 217 -2.25 -11.26 19.94
N SER A 218 -1.11 -11.69 20.46
CA SER A 218 -0.51 -11.39 21.75
C SER A 218 0.83 -10.65 21.68
N SER A 219 1.38 -10.39 20.50
CA SER A 219 2.71 -9.80 20.30
C SER A 219 2.80 -9.12 18.93
N CYS A 220 3.81 -8.31 18.72
CA CYS A 220 4.23 -7.80 17.42
C CYS A 220 5.71 -8.13 17.16
N ILE A 221 6.20 -7.85 15.96
CA ILE A 221 7.60 -8.06 15.56
C ILE A 221 8.36 -6.74 15.62
N THR A 222 9.60 -6.79 16.15
CA THR A 222 10.49 -5.63 16.24
C THR A 222 11.95 -6.04 16.03
N ASP A 223 12.76 -5.09 15.55
CA ASP A 223 14.21 -5.25 15.44
C ASP A 223 14.92 -5.14 16.80
N SER A 224 14.29 -4.58 17.83
CA SER A 224 14.88 -4.21 19.12
C SER A 224 14.02 -4.63 20.33
N PRO A 225 13.80 -5.93 20.56
CA PRO A 225 12.85 -6.42 21.58
C PRO A 225 13.28 -6.16 23.03
N THR A 226 14.52 -5.77 23.27
CA THR A 226 15.08 -5.61 24.64
C THR A 226 15.67 -4.22 24.90
N GLY A 227 15.20 -3.22 24.21
CA GLY A 227 15.68 -1.83 24.33
C GLY A 227 16.16 -1.31 22.98
N ASN A 228 16.95 -0.24 22.97
CA ASN A 228 17.37 0.40 21.72
C ASN A 228 18.18 -0.53 20.80
N TYR A 229 18.03 -0.38 19.49
CA TYR A 229 18.85 -1.07 18.50
C TYR A 229 20.33 -0.75 18.66
N SER A 230 21.20 -1.54 18.01
CA SER A 230 22.67 -1.35 18.08
C SER A 230 23.18 -0.53 16.92
N ASN A 231 24.24 0.26 17.13
CA ASN A 231 24.97 0.93 16.05
C ASN A 231 25.67 -0.04 15.11
N ASN A 232 25.92 0.37 13.87
CA ASN A 232 26.60 -0.39 12.83
C ASN A 232 25.94 -1.76 12.59
N THR A 233 24.62 -1.79 12.58
CA THR A 233 23.87 -3.03 12.39
C THR A 233 23.14 -3.07 11.03
N ASN A 234 22.92 -4.29 10.56
CA ASN A 234 22.08 -4.59 9.41
C ASN A 234 21.26 -5.81 9.80
N LYS A 235 19.97 -5.59 10.07
CA LYS A 235 19.01 -6.63 10.46
C LYS A 235 17.93 -6.76 9.40
N THR A 236 17.59 -7.99 9.07
CA THR A 236 16.58 -8.29 8.06
C THR A 236 15.56 -9.31 8.57
N ILE A 237 14.35 -9.18 8.11
CA ILE A 237 13.31 -10.20 8.23
C ILE A 237 12.59 -10.29 6.90
N ALA A 238 12.78 -11.41 6.19
CA ALA A 238 12.28 -11.64 4.83
C ALA A 238 11.31 -12.82 4.83
N LEU A 239 10.30 -12.81 3.96
CA LEU A 239 9.48 -13.99 3.75
C LEU A 239 10.34 -15.16 3.25
N LEU A 240 10.03 -16.38 3.71
CA LEU A 240 10.69 -17.61 3.23
C LEU A 240 10.14 -18.05 1.88
N ASP A 241 8.85 -17.89 1.68
CA ASP A 241 8.16 -18.30 0.47
C ASP A 241 7.88 -17.08 -0.43
N GLU A 242 7.97 -17.30 -1.73
CA GLU A 242 7.60 -16.29 -2.73
C GLU A 242 6.07 -16.08 -2.73
N ILE A 243 5.66 -14.85 -2.95
CA ILE A 243 4.27 -14.46 -3.14
C ILE A 243 4.00 -14.43 -4.64
N ASP A 244 3.05 -15.24 -5.09
CA ASP A 244 2.63 -15.32 -6.49
C ASP A 244 1.65 -14.19 -6.84
N LEU A 245 2.09 -13.25 -7.69
CA LEU A 245 1.30 -12.15 -8.23
C LEU A 245 1.03 -12.32 -9.74
N THR A 246 1.25 -13.53 -10.30
CA THR A 246 1.19 -13.76 -11.74
C THR A 246 -0.21 -13.54 -12.33
N GLU A 247 -1.26 -13.84 -11.59
CA GLU A 247 -2.66 -13.67 -11.99
C GLU A 247 -3.34 -12.47 -11.31
N ALA A 248 -2.59 -11.68 -10.52
CA ALA A 248 -3.13 -10.51 -9.84
C ALA A 248 -3.41 -9.37 -10.83
N LEU A 249 -4.49 -8.63 -10.61
CA LEU A 249 -4.82 -7.38 -11.31
C LEU A 249 -4.31 -6.14 -10.57
N ALA A 250 -4.17 -6.26 -9.25
CA ALA A 250 -3.50 -5.30 -8.37
C ALA A 250 -3.03 -6.01 -7.11
N ALA A 251 -2.06 -5.42 -6.41
CA ALA A 251 -1.56 -5.96 -5.15
C ALA A 251 -1.10 -4.84 -4.23
N ASN A 252 -1.21 -5.04 -2.91
CA ASN A 252 -0.59 -4.21 -1.89
C ASN A 252 -0.13 -5.05 -0.69
N ALA A 253 0.83 -4.51 0.04
CA ALA A 253 1.14 -4.94 1.41
C ALA A 253 0.47 -3.98 2.38
N THR A 254 -0.11 -4.52 3.45
CA THR A 254 -0.67 -3.74 4.57
C THR A 254 -0.13 -4.24 5.88
N PHE A 255 0.17 -3.35 6.80
CA PHE A 255 0.61 -3.69 8.16
C PHE A 255 0.38 -2.51 9.10
N TYR A 256 0.33 -2.78 10.38
CA TYR A 256 0.46 -1.71 11.37
C TYR A 256 1.93 -1.50 11.69
N ALA A 257 2.34 -0.23 11.85
CA ALA A 257 3.70 0.13 12.20
C ALA A 257 3.77 1.27 13.21
N LYS A 258 4.86 1.30 13.96
CA LYS A 258 5.33 2.46 14.75
C LYS A 258 6.84 2.38 14.87
N TRP A 259 7.49 3.53 15.09
CA TRP A 259 8.94 3.56 15.17
C TRP A 259 9.48 4.76 15.95
N GLU A 260 10.70 4.60 16.44
CA GLU A 260 11.59 5.65 16.88
C GLU A 260 12.99 5.33 16.37
N ILE A 261 13.47 6.04 15.35
CA ILE A 261 14.71 5.80 14.61
C ILE A 261 15.44 7.13 14.46
N GLU A 262 16.77 7.14 14.57
CA GLU A 262 17.57 8.37 14.43
C GLU A 262 17.28 9.05 13.07
N ASN A 263 16.71 10.23 13.16
CA ASN A 263 16.26 10.98 11.99
C ASN A 263 17.44 11.31 11.04
N ASN A 264 17.27 11.11 9.75
CA ASN A 264 18.23 11.38 8.69
C ASN A 264 19.51 10.52 8.70
N TRP A 265 19.64 9.54 9.61
CA TRP A 265 20.83 8.67 9.69
C TRP A 265 20.46 7.20 9.62
N ASP A 266 19.82 6.68 10.66
CA ASP A 266 19.38 5.30 10.70
C ASP A 266 18.05 5.16 9.94
N TYR A 267 17.72 3.96 9.46
CA TYR A 267 16.48 3.76 8.70
C TYR A 267 16.01 2.32 8.67
N VAL A 268 14.72 2.16 8.44
CA VAL A 268 14.12 0.90 8.00
C VAL A 268 13.57 1.08 6.59
N GLN A 269 13.74 0.06 5.75
CA GLN A 269 13.08 -0.06 4.45
C GLN A 269 12.17 -1.30 4.42
N PHE A 270 11.03 -1.17 3.76
CA PHE A 270 10.24 -2.29 3.27
C PHE A 270 10.59 -2.49 1.80
N GLU A 271 11.02 -3.69 1.42
CA GLU A 271 11.63 -3.95 0.14
C GLU A 271 11.02 -5.17 -0.53
N ALA A 272 11.03 -5.21 -1.87
CA ALA A 272 10.66 -6.37 -2.68
C ALA A 272 11.83 -6.87 -3.53
N SER A 273 11.83 -8.18 -3.81
CA SER A 273 12.76 -8.87 -4.70
C SER A 273 12.00 -9.75 -5.67
N THR A 274 12.40 -9.74 -6.94
CA THR A 274 11.88 -10.62 -8.01
C THR A 274 12.88 -11.70 -8.42
N ASP A 275 13.99 -11.84 -7.69
CA ASP A 275 15.09 -12.78 -7.96
C ASP A 275 15.46 -13.60 -6.72
N ALA A 276 14.45 -14.00 -5.94
CA ALA A 276 14.56 -14.82 -4.73
C ALA A 276 15.53 -14.22 -3.69
N GLY A 277 15.53 -12.88 -3.55
CA GLY A 277 16.32 -12.18 -2.55
C GLY A 277 17.76 -11.84 -2.95
N ALA A 278 18.15 -12.00 -4.23
CA ALA A 278 19.47 -11.62 -4.70
C ALA A 278 19.62 -10.10 -4.82
N THR A 279 18.58 -9.40 -5.27
CA THR A 279 18.50 -7.94 -5.30
C THR A 279 17.20 -7.44 -4.68
N TRP A 280 17.22 -6.24 -4.10
CA TRP A 280 16.10 -5.66 -3.37
C TRP A 280 15.83 -4.23 -3.83
N ILE A 281 14.56 -3.88 -3.92
CA ILE A 281 14.08 -2.54 -4.28
C ILE A 281 13.23 -2.03 -3.13
N ALA A 282 13.58 -0.87 -2.60
CA ALA A 282 12.81 -0.20 -1.55
C ALA A 282 11.46 0.29 -2.08
N LEU A 283 10.42 0.12 -1.30
CA LEU A 283 9.03 0.42 -1.66
C LEU A 283 8.53 1.65 -0.92
N CYS A 284 7.86 2.53 -1.65
CA CYS A 284 7.23 3.71 -1.09
C CYS A 284 5.91 3.33 -0.39
N GLY A 285 5.84 3.56 0.90
CA GLY A 285 4.61 3.46 1.68
C GLY A 285 3.95 4.82 1.88
N ARG A 286 2.78 4.83 2.50
CA ARG A 286 2.03 6.04 2.83
C ARG A 286 2.79 6.96 3.79
N TYR A 287 3.63 6.38 4.67
CA TYR A 287 4.33 7.08 5.75
C TYR A 287 5.86 7.02 5.62
N THR A 288 6.40 6.58 4.49
CA THR A 288 7.84 6.65 4.23
C THR A 288 8.29 8.09 3.99
N ASN A 289 9.48 8.43 4.50
CA ASN A 289 10.21 9.64 4.14
C ASN A 289 11.10 9.39 2.91
N THR A 290 11.56 10.45 2.27
CA THR A 290 12.65 10.37 1.30
C THR A 290 13.98 10.41 2.05
N ALA A 291 14.85 9.44 1.78
CA ALA A 291 16.16 9.33 2.42
C ALA A 291 17.03 10.59 2.23
N SER A 292 17.70 10.99 3.30
CA SER A 292 18.51 12.21 3.34
C SER A 292 19.84 12.08 2.58
N SER A 293 20.43 13.22 2.25
CA SER A 293 21.70 13.32 1.51
C SER A 293 22.94 13.27 2.40
N ASN A 294 22.85 12.81 3.67
CA ASN A 294 23.98 12.80 4.61
C ASN A 294 25.09 11.77 4.29
N GLY A 295 24.83 10.87 3.33
CA GLY A 295 25.80 9.90 2.83
C GLY A 295 25.73 8.52 3.49
N PHE A 296 24.82 8.28 4.43
CA PHE A 296 24.53 6.97 5.02
C PHE A 296 23.21 6.39 4.52
N GLN A 297 22.14 7.17 4.54
CA GLN A 297 20.87 6.75 3.94
C GLN A 297 20.98 6.64 2.41
N PRO A 298 20.22 5.75 1.75
CA PRO A 298 20.23 5.59 0.29
C PRO A 298 19.46 6.76 -0.36
N LEU A 299 20.21 7.75 -0.85
CA LEU A 299 19.69 9.01 -1.37
C LEU A 299 18.48 8.83 -2.30
N ASP A 300 17.43 9.61 -2.05
CA ASP A 300 16.16 9.64 -2.80
C ASP A 300 15.32 8.35 -2.70
N GLU A 301 15.72 7.35 -1.90
CA GLU A 301 14.91 6.16 -1.69
C GLU A 301 13.92 6.33 -0.52
N PRO A 302 12.80 5.56 -0.50
CA PRO A 302 11.86 5.57 0.62
C PRO A 302 12.44 4.90 1.85
N VAL A 303 12.28 5.52 3.00
CA VAL A 303 12.74 5.04 4.31
C VAL A 303 11.73 5.36 5.41
N TYR A 304 11.74 4.59 6.49
CA TYR A 304 11.14 4.93 7.76
C TYR A 304 12.26 5.41 8.69
N ASP A 305 12.20 6.67 9.10
CA ASP A 305 13.10 7.28 10.08
C ASP A 305 12.34 8.31 10.93
N GLY A 306 13.02 8.95 11.89
CA GLY A 306 12.39 9.86 12.83
C GLY A 306 11.50 9.14 13.84
N THR A 307 10.36 9.74 14.21
CA THR A 307 9.50 9.24 15.28
C THR A 307 8.04 9.16 14.84
N GLN A 308 7.47 7.96 14.94
CA GLN A 308 6.05 7.66 14.85
C GLN A 308 5.66 6.79 16.05
N SER A 309 5.22 7.43 17.14
CA SER A 309 4.98 6.76 18.44
C SER A 309 3.69 5.96 18.49
N ASP A 310 2.66 6.40 17.77
CA ASP A 310 1.37 5.72 17.70
C ASP A 310 1.35 4.71 16.56
N TRP A 311 0.62 3.62 16.75
CA TRP A 311 0.39 2.66 15.68
C TRP A 311 -0.36 3.32 14.52
N ILE A 312 0.21 3.24 13.32
CA ILE A 312 -0.43 3.66 12.07
C ILE A 312 -0.68 2.44 11.18
N PHE A 313 -1.70 2.54 10.35
CA PHE A 313 -1.96 1.55 9.31
C PHE A 313 -1.21 1.95 8.04
N GLU A 314 -0.18 1.17 7.71
CA GLU A 314 0.64 1.38 6.53
C GLU A 314 0.11 0.58 5.35
N GLU A 315 0.22 1.16 4.18
CA GLU A 315 -0.16 0.55 2.92
C GLU A 315 0.90 0.83 1.85
N VAL A 316 1.44 -0.25 1.26
CA VAL A 316 2.51 -0.21 0.26
C VAL A 316 2.00 -0.84 -1.03
N ASN A 317 2.05 -0.11 -2.13
CA ASN A 317 1.60 -0.58 -3.44
C ASN A 317 2.59 -1.61 -4.02
N LEU A 318 2.08 -2.76 -4.45
CA LEU A 318 2.85 -3.83 -5.10
C LEU A 318 2.42 -4.04 -6.58
N THR A 319 1.57 -3.17 -7.12
CA THR A 319 1.00 -3.33 -8.47
C THR A 319 2.06 -3.36 -9.57
N ASP A 320 3.23 -2.73 -9.37
CA ASP A 320 4.35 -2.78 -10.32
C ASP A 320 4.99 -4.19 -10.45
N TYR A 321 4.65 -5.10 -9.55
CA TYR A 321 5.14 -6.49 -9.51
C TYR A 321 4.13 -7.51 -10.04
N ILE A 322 2.98 -7.08 -10.57
CA ILE A 322 2.00 -8.00 -11.16
C ILE A 322 2.64 -8.81 -12.30
N GLY A 323 2.23 -10.07 -12.41
CA GLY A 323 2.81 -11.00 -13.37
C GLY A 323 4.12 -11.65 -12.93
N GLN A 324 4.55 -11.45 -11.68
CA GLN A 324 5.79 -11.97 -11.13
C GLN A 324 5.56 -12.67 -9.79
N GLU A 325 6.52 -13.48 -9.37
CA GLU A 325 6.66 -13.97 -8.01
C GLU A 325 7.64 -13.05 -7.26
N ILE A 326 7.32 -12.67 -6.02
CA ILE A 326 8.13 -11.74 -5.22
C ILE A 326 8.36 -12.26 -3.81
N VAL A 327 9.48 -11.85 -3.23
CA VAL A 327 9.74 -11.91 -1.78
C VAL A 327 9.77 -10.50 -1.22
N VAL A 328 9.22 -10.27 -0.04
CA VAL A 328 9.30 -8.98 0.65
C VAL A 328 10.08 -9.11 1.96
N ARG A 329 10.70 -8.02 2.39
CA ARG A 329 11.42 -7.94 3.68
C ARG A 329 11.33 -6.56 4.32
N PHE A 330 11.59 -6.54 5.64
CA PHE A 330 12.03 -5.33 6.33
C PHE A 330 13.54 -5.40 6.55
N GLN A 331 14.23 -4.27 6.36
CA GLN A 331 15.65 -4.12 6.63
C GLN A 331 15.88 -2.89 7.52
N LEU A 332 16.48 -3.08 8.71
CA LEU A 332 17.04 -2.00 9.52
C LEU A 332 18.52 -1.81 9.20
N ARG A 333 18.92 -0.55 8.96
CA ARG A 333 20.33 -0.15 8.83
C ARG A 333 20.62 1.01 9.77
N THR A 334 21.74 0.90 10.50
CA THR A 334 22.18 1.91 11.46
C THR A 334 23.63 2.29 11.25
N ASP A 335 23.93 3.57 11.48
CA ASP A 335 25.29 4.12 11.42
C ASP A 335 26.09 3.87 12.72
N GLY A 336 27.16 4.62 12.96
CA GLY A 336 28.09 4.43 14.10
C GLY A 336 27.69 5.13 15.38
N SER A 337 26.62 5.94 15.38
CA SER A 337 26.16 6.74 16.53
C SER A 337 24.64 6.82 16.55
N GLY A 338 24.09 7.37 17.64
CA GLY A 338 22.62 7.39 17.81
C GLY A 338 22.03 6.01 18.05
N ARG A 339 20.98 5.90 18.82
CA ARG A 339 20.22 4.66 19.02
C ARG A 339 18.86 5.01 19.59
N ALA A 340 17.82 4.46 19.00
CA ALA A 340 16.45 4.63 19.45
C ALA A 340 15.75 3.29 19.65
N ASP A 341 14.45 3.31 19.95
CA ASP A 341 13.66 2.14 20.31
C ASP A 341 13.44 1.18 19.12
N GLY A 342 13.56 1.67 17.87
CA GLY A 342 13.52 0.86 16.66
C GLY A 342 12.16 0.85 15.99
N PHE A 343 11.95 -0.13 15.11
CA PHE A 343 10.77 -0.32 14.30
C PHE A 343 9.94 -1.51 14.80
N TYR A 344 8.64 -1.34 14.78
CA TYR A 344 7.64 -2.35 15.15
C TYR A 344 6.65 -2.51 14.02
N PHE A 345 6.33 -3.75 13.68
CA PHE A 345 5.19 -4.04 12.78
C PHE A 345 4.32 -5.17 13.32
N ASP A 346 3.05 -5.15 12.92
CA ASP A 346 2.02 -6.10 13.30
C ASP A 346 1.03 -6.31 12.15
N ASP A 347 0.36 -7.45 12.09
CA ASP A 347 -0.67 -7.78 11.09
C ASP A 347 -0.23 -7.56 9.64
N LEU A 348 0.95 -8.09 9.26
CA LEU A 348 1.42 -8.00 7.87
C LEU A 348 0.55 -8.87 6.97
N ASN A 349 -0.10 -8.25 5.98
CA ASN A 349 -0.86 -8.93 4.95
C ASN A 349 -0.39 -8.53 3.56
N ILE A 350 -0.41 -9.48 2.63
CA ILE A 350 -0.31 -9.20 1.19
C ILE A 350 -1.68 -9.48 0.58
N ASN A 351 -2.26 -8.46 -0.02
CA ASN A 351 -3.58 -8.51 -0.61
C ASN A 351 -3.46 -8.38 -2.14
N VAL A 352 -4.31 -9.09 -2.87
CA VAL A 352 -4.39 -9.04 -4.31
C VAL A 352 -5.83 -8.81 -4.75
N VAL A 353 -6.01 -8.10 -5.85
CA VAL A 353 -7.25 -8.11 -6.61
C VAL A 353 -7.11 -9.14 -7.71
N VAL A 354 -8.05 -10.05 -7.81
CA VAL A 354 -8.10 -11.10 -8.82
C VAL A 354 -9.36 -10.97 -9.68
N ASP A 355 -9.31 -11.45 -10.92
CA ASP A 355 -10.53 -11.58 -11.73
C ASP A 355 -11.40 -12.70 -11.16
N SER A 356 -12.48 -12.33 -10.49
CA SER A 356 -13.39 -13.27 -9.84
C SER A 356 -14.03 -14.25 -10.84
N GLN A 357 -14.14 -13.87 -12.11
CA GLN A 357 -14.64 -14.76 -13.16
C GLN A 357 -13.63 -15.88 -13.47
N LEU A 358 -12.33 -15.56 -13.47
CA LEU A 358 -11.27 -16.55 -13.63
C LEU A 358 -11.12 -17.42 -12.36
N ALA A 359 -11.21 -16.84 -11.19
CA ALA A 359 -11.15 -17.55 -9.91
C ALA A 359 -12.32 -18.55 -9.75
N ILE A 360 -13.55 -18.15 -10.08
CA ILE A 360 -14.71 -19.08 -10.12
C ILE A 360 -14.47 -20.19 -11.16
N ALA A 361 -13.88 -19.83 -12.30
CA ALA A 361 -13.59 -20.75 -13.37
C ALA A 361 -12.56 -21.81 -12.95
N SER A 362 -11.47 -21.42 -12.30
CA SER A 362 -10.44 -22.36 -11.81
C SER A 362 -11.00 -23.30 -10.74
N ASN A 363 -11.72 -22.78 -9.76
CA ASN A 363 -12.35 -23.59 -8.70
C ASN A 363 -13.37 -24.60 -9.25
N LEU A 364 -14.17 -24.23 -10.26
CA LEU A 364 -15.11 -25.15 -10.89
C LEU A 364 -14.40 -26.24 -11.70
N MET A 365 -13.22 -25.94 -12.27
CA MET A 365 -12.43 -26.91 -13.02
C MET A 365 -11.61 -27.85 -12.13
N GLU A 366 -11.17 -27.43 -10.96
CA GLU A 366 -10.52 -28.28 -9.96
C GLU A 366 -11.46 -29.38 -9.41
N GLN A 367 -12.76 -29.16 -9.42
CA GLN A 367 -13.77 -30.12 -9.00
C GLN A 367 -14.06 -31.20 -10.06
N VAL A 368 -13.40 -31.18 -11.23
CA VAL A 368 -13.59 -32.17 -12.27
C VAL A 368 -12.69 -33.38 -12.05
N SER A 369 -13.25 -34.57 -12.02
CA SER A 369 -12.52 -35.82 -11.84
C SER A 369 -13.01 -36.95 -12.76
N LEU A 370 -12.14 -37.94 -13.00
CA LEU A 370 -12.45 -39.13 -13.81
C LEU A 370 -12.45 -40.35 -12.90
N ALA A 371 -13.52 -41.15 -12.95
CA ALA A 371 -13.62 -42.38 -12.19
C ALA A 371 -14.35 -43.48 -12.97
N PRO A 372 -13.81 -44.73 -13.04
CA PRO A 372 -12.46 -45.10 -12.61
C PRO A 372 -11.36 -44.58 -13.55
N ASN A 373 -10.19 -44.33 -12.99
CA ASN A 373 -8.98 -44.06 -13.74
C ASN A 373 -7.81 -44.76 -13.03
N PRO A 374 -7.26 -45.86 -13.57
CA PRO A 374 -7.41 -46.44 -14.90
C PRO A 374 -8.82 -46.95 -15.23
N VAL A 375 -9.18 -46.87 -16.54
CA VAL A 375 -10.47 -47.29 -17.07
C VAL A 375 -10.35 -48.52 -17.96
N LEU A 376 -11.31 -49.45 -17.88
CA LEU A 376 -11.46 -50.57 -18.83
C LEU A 376 -12.36 -50.17 -20.03
N ASP A 377 -13.65 -49.97 -19.79
CA ASP A 377 -14.61 -49.72 -20.87
C ASP A 377 -15.34 -48.39 -20.77
N VAL A 378 -15.64 -47.92 -19.53
CA VAL A 378 -16.43 -46.74 -19.31
C VAL A 378 -15.89 -46.00 -18.10
N PHE A 379 -15.71 -44.71 -18.20
CA PHE A 379 -15.47 -43.80 -17.04
C PHE A 379 -16.60 -42.78 -16.91
N THR A 380 -16.74 -42.27 -15.73
CA THR A 380 -17.59 -41.13 -15.41
C THR A 380 -16.70 -39.88 -15.25
N LEU A 381 -16.93 -38.86 -16.05
CA LEU A 381 -16.44 -37.54 -15.74
C LEU A 381 -17.38 -36.96 -14.68
N ARG A 382 -16.86 -36.70 -13.50
CA ARG A 382 -17.61 -36.15 -12.36
C ARG A 382 -17.38 -34.65 -12.29
N THR A 383 -18.44 -33.89 -12.31
CA THR A 383 -18.43 -32.42 -12.25
C THR A 383 -19.84 -31.92 -12.00
N ASP A 384 -19.94 -30.72 -11.44
CA ASP A 384 -21.20 -29.95 -11.31
C ASP A 384 -21.40 -28.94 -12.48
N LEU A 385 -20.46 -28.92 -13.45
CA LEU A 385 -20.56 -28.05 -14.62
C LEU A 385 -21.81 -28.36 -15.46
N THR A 386 -22.41 -27.32 -15.98
CA THR A 386 -23.52 -27.37 -16.96
C THR A 386 -23.08 -26.76 -18.28
N ASP A 387 -23.66 -27.25 -19.40
CA ASP A 387 -23.40 -26.77 -20.77
C ASP A 387 -21.90 -26.70 -21.11
N TYR A 388 -21.23 -27.83 -20.97
CA TYR A 388 -19.81 -27.96 -21.31
C TYR A 388 -19.60 -28.94 -22.47
N GLN A 389 -18.47 -28.79 -23.17
CA GLN A 389 -17.96 -29.72 -24.16
C GLN A 389 -16.85 -30.58 -23.57
N MET A 390 -16.84 -31.86 -23.88
CA MET A 390 -15.76 -32.78 -23.54
C MET A 390 -15.18 -33.43 -24.74
N GLN A 391 -13.86 -33.59 -24.78
CA GLN A 391 -13.13 -34.28 -25.85
C GLN A 391 -12.09 -35.24 -25.26
N VAL A 392 -11.90 -36.40 -25.92
CA VAL A 392 -10.81 -37.33 -25.61
C VAL A 392 -9.75 -37.23 -26.70
N TYR A 393 -8.51 -37.03 -26.32
CA TYR A 393 -7.36 -36.86 -27.22
C TYR A 393 -6.37 -38.01 -27.06
N SER A 394 -5.72 -38.36 -28.18
CA SER A 394 -4.51 -39.18 -28.17
C SER A 394 -3.31 -38.39 -27.62
N LEU A 395 -2.17 -39.06 -27.34
CA LEU A 395 -0.90 -38.42 -26.99
C LEU A 395 -0.39 -37.41 -28.03
N GLN A 396 -0.81 -37.57 -29.29
CA GLN A 396 -0.44 -36.70 -30.42
C GLN A 396 -1.42 -35.53 -30.61
N GLY A 397 -2.41 -35.36 -29.69
CA GLY A 397 -3.40 -34.29 -29.75
C GLY A 397 -4.56 -34.54 -30.71
N GLN A 398 -4.68 -35.76 -31.32
CA GLN A 398 -5.80 -36.10 -32.17
C GLN A 398 -7.06 -36.31 -31.37
N VAL A 399 -8.16 -35.64 -31.74
CA VAL A 399 -9.49 -35.84 -31.13
C VAL A 399 -10.06 -37.18 -31.52
N LEU A 400 -10.32 -38.02 -30.53
CA LEU A 400 -10.85 -39.39 -30.71
C LEU A 400 -12.37 -39.48 -30.38
N LEU A 401 -12.85 -38.61 -29.49
CA LEU A 401 -14.23 -38.55 -29.08
C LEU A 401 -14.60 -37.12 -28.68
N THR A 402 -15.82 -36.72 -29.03
CA THR A 402 -16.38 -35.42 -28.63
C THR A 402 -17.78 -35.61 -28.08
N LYS A 403 -18.11 -34.97 -26.99
CA LYS A 403 -19.47 -34.78 -26.48
C LYS A 403 -19.71 -33.28 -26.23
N THR A 404 -20.85 -32.80 -26.71
CA THR A 404 -21.28 -31.39 -26.58
C THR A 404 -22.50 -31.29 -25.69
N SER A 405 -22.73 -30.09 -25.11
CA SER A 405 -23.89 -29.79 -24.26
C SER A 405 -24.04 -30.77 -23.10
N CYS A 406 -22.91 -31.11 -22.47
CA CYS A 406 -22.89 -31.98 -21.29
C CYS A 406 -23.37 -31.21 -20.06
N ASN A 407 -24.12 -31.86 -19.18
CA ASN A 407 -24.60 -31.28 -17.94
C ASN A 407 -24.34 -32.25 -16.77
N GLY A 408 -23.66 -31.76 -15.74
CA GLY A 408 -23.28 -32.58 -14.58
C GLY A 408 -22.39 -33.77 -14.96
N SER A 409 -22.39 -34.80 -14.16
CA SER A 409 -21.55 -36.00 -14.37
C SER A 409 -21.93 -36.72 -15.65
N THR A 410 -20.94 -37.02 -16.48
CA THR A 410 -21.15 -37.63 -17.81
C THR A 410 -20.44 -38.98 -17.94
N LEU A 411 -21.17 -40.02 -18.38
CA LEU A 411 -20.64 -41.34 -18.70
C LEU A 411 -19.99 -41.35 -20.11
N VAL A 412 -18.79 -41.92 -20.20
CA VAL A 412 -18.01 -41.97 -21.45
C VAL A 412 -17.50 -43.36 -21.72
N ALA A 413 -17.92 -43.95 -22.85
CA ALA A 413 -17.47 -45.26 -23.29
C ALA A 413 -16.16 -45.14 -24.06
N VAL A 414 -15.13 -45.87 -23.69
CA VAL A 414 -13.80 -45.92 -24.29
C VAL A 414 -13.35 -47.33 -24.65
N SER A 415 -14.28 -48.26 -24.71
CA SER A 415 -14.02 -49.70 -25.05
C SER A 415 -13.34 -49.89 -26.43
N LYS A 416 -13.49 -48.91 -27.35
CA LYS A 416 -12.86 -48.96 -28.65
C LYS A 416 -11.45 -48.40 -28.70
N LEU A 417 -10.97 -47.80 -27.61
CA LEU A 417 -9.61 -47.27 -27.48
C LEU A 417 -8.63 -48.37 -27.11
N ALA A 418 -7.46 -48.37 -27.67
CA ALA A 418 -6.37 -49.24 -27.28
C ALA A 418 -5.87 -48.93 -25.84
N THR A 419 -5.25 -49.89 -25.18
CA THR A 419 -4.54 -49.66 -23.91
C THR A 419 -3.49 -48.57 -24.09
N GLY A 420 -3.50 -47.56 -23.21
CA GLY A 420 -2.58 -46.44 -23.29
C GLY A 420 -3.00 -45.20 -22.48
N ILE A 421 -2.26 -44.14 -22.71
CA ILE A 421 -2.52 -42.82 -22.07
C ILE A 421 -3.26 -41.92 -23.05
N TYR A 422 -4.29 -41.28 -22.56
CA TYR A 422 -5.12 -40.31 -23.24
C TYR A 422 -5.30 -39.07 -22.41
N PHE A 423 -5.83 -38.01 -22.98
CA PHE A 423 -6.22 -36.81 -22.29
C PHE A 423 -7.70 -36.51 -22.49
N VAL A 424 -8.38 -36.12 -21.43
CA VAL A 424 -9.77 -35.67 -21.45
C VAL A 424 -9.76 -34.17 -21.28
N GLY A 425 -10.06 -33.42 -22.34
CA GLY A 425 -10.25 -31.98 -22.30
C GLY A 425 -11.71 -31.63 -22.06
N ILE A 426 -11.95 -30.70 -21.17
CA ILE A 426 -13.27 -30.14 -20.85
C ILE A 426 -13.20 -28.65 -21.25
N GLN A 427 -14.24 -28.16 -21.92
CA GLN A 427 -14.35 -26.75 -22.29
C GLN A 427 -15.75 -26.22 -21.97
N LYS A 428 -15.79 -25.08 -21.27
CA LYS A 428 -17.01 -24.28 -21.05
C LYS A 428 -16.69 -22.81 -21.33
N GLY A 429 -17.28 -22.24 -22.38
CA GLY A 429 -16.92 -20.91 -22.87
C GLY A 429 -15.44 -20.83 -23.24
N ASN A 430 -14.71 -19.89 -22.64
CA ASN A 430 -13.27 -19.73 -22.84
C ASN A 430 -12.41 -20.62 -21.92
N MET A 431 -13.02 -21.30 -20.94
CA MET A 431 -12.32 -22.13 -19.97
C MET A 431 -11.99 -23.49 -20.54
N ARG A 432 -10.77 -23.99 -20.25
CA ARG A 432 -10.32 -25.34 -20.62
C ARG A 432 -9.61 -26.00 -19.45
N HIS A 433 -9.93 -27.29 -19.23
CA HIS A 433 -9.23 -28.14 -18.26
C HIS A 433 -8.89 -29.47 -18.93
N THR A 434 -7.74 -30.05 -18.56
CA THR A 434 -7.29 -31.32 -19.16
C THR A 434 -6.86 -32.28 -18.08
N ILE A 435 -7.43 -33.49 -18.11
CA ILE A 435 -7.15 -34.56 -17.16
C ILE A 435 -6.56 -35.75 -17.89
N LYS A 436 -5.52 -36.36 -17.30
CA LYS A 436 -4.92 -37.60 -17.80
C LYS A 436 -5.87 -38.77 -17.57
N LEU A 437 -6.13 -39.57 -18.63
CA LEU A 437 -6.88 -40.79 -18.60
C LEU A 437 -5.95 -41.98 -18.93
N ILE A 438 -5.97 -43.02 -18.11
CA ILE A 438 -5.24 -44.27 -18.34
C ILE A 438 -6.24 -45.33 -18.76
N LYS A 439 -6.14 -45.83 -20.01
CA LYS A 439 -6.91 -46.96 -20.51
C LYS A 439 -6.12 -48.26 -20.24
N ALA A 440 -6.71 -49.12 -19.41
CA ALA A 440 -6.16 -50.43 -19.07
C ALA A 440 -6.49 -51.51 -20.12
#